data_8dc1783e60baf90580cf14d5f1a9602d
#
_entry.id   8dc1783e60baf90580cf14d5f1a9602d
#
_cell.length_a   1.000
_cell.length_b   1.000
_cell.length_c   1.000
_cell.angle_alpha   90.00
_cell.angle_beta   90.00
_cell.angle_gamma   90.00
#
_symmetry.space_group_name_H-M   'P 1'
#
loop_
_entity.id
_entity.type
_entity.pdbx_description
1 polymer ?
#
loop_
_entity_poly.entity_id
_entity_poly.type
_entity_poly.pdbx_seq_one_letter_code
_entity_poly.pdbx_strand_id
1 'polypeptide(L)'
;FLSIYKWGVYLMNKRKKISIIGAGQTGATLAFILAKNESADIVVVDRPQSESTVKGKALDIQESGPIFYFNVEIKGTADYSETKDSDIVVITAGIARKPGMSRDDLIQTNEEIVHYSAQQIAQYAPNAIIIVLTNPVDAMTYSALVASGFPKHRVLGQSGVLDSARYKTFIAKELGISVEDVQGLVLGGHGDTMVPLVNSTQINGIPLKELLDQQVIDQILDRTRKGGAEIVQLLGNGSAYYAPA
;
A
#
# COMPACT_ATOMS: atom_id res chain seq x y z
N PHE A 1 20.97 -31.60 26.84
CA PHE A 1 21.21 -30.48 25.92
C PHE A 1 20.47 -30.65 24.57
N LEU A 2 20.33 -31.87 24.02
CA LEU A 2 19.63 -32.15 22.74
C LEU A 2 18.09 -32.10 22.83
N SER A 3 17.50 -32.19 24.01
CA SER A 3 16.05 -32.20 24.24
C SER A 3 15.43 -30.79 24.18
N ILE A 4 16.18 -29.78 24.58
CA ILE A 4 15.69 -28.37 24.56
C ILE A 4 15.59 -27.82 23.13
N TYR A 5 16.47 -28.24 22.22
CA TYR A 5 16.43 -27.86 20.83
C TYR A 5 15.19 -28.40 20.08
N LYS A 6 14.71 -29.58 20.41
CA LYS A 6 13.49 -30.15 19.79
C LYS A 6 12.20 -29.43 20.19
N TRP A 7 12.10 -28.90 21.40
CA TRP A 7 10.93 -28.18 21.88
C TRP A 7 10.89 -26.75 21.40
N GLY A 8 12.02 -26.09 21.22
CA GLY A 8 12.12 -24.74 20.69
C GLY A 8 11.67 -24.62 19.21
N VAL A 9 11.92 -25.68 18.42
CA VAL A 9 11.51 -25.73 17.00
C VAL A 9 10.00 -25.97 16.82
N TYR A 10 9.33 -26.61 17.78
CA TYR A 10 7.89 -26.89 17.71
C TYR A 10 7.00 -25.70 18.12
N LEU A 11 7.54 -24.67 18.74
CA LEU A 11 6.81 -23.47 19.18
C LEU A 11 7.06 -22.24 18.30
N MET A 12 7.87 -22.33 17.26
CA MET A 12 7.95 -21.28 16.26
C MET A 12 6.68 -21.35 15.41
N ASN A 13 5.67 -20.59 15.79
CA ASN A 13 4.56 -20.27 14.86
C ASN A 13 5.21 -19.85 13.55
N LYS A 14 4.82 -20.53 12.44
CA LYS A 14 5.26 -20.14 11.09
C LYS A 14 5.04 -18.63 10.97
N ARG A 15 6.11 -17.88 10.69
CA ARG A 15 6.00 -16.43 10.49
C ARG A 15 4.97 -16.16 9.39
N LYS A 16 4.21 -15.11 9.52
CA LYS A 16 3.28 -14.69 8.46
C LYS A 16 4.05 -14.40 7.18
N LYS A 17 3.39 -14.57 6.05
CA LYS A 17 3.97 -14.32 4.73
C LYS A 17 3.16 -13.27 3.98
N ILE A 18 3.83 -12.25 3.51
CA ILE A 18 3.24 -11.20 2.67
C ILE A 18 3.92 -11.23 1.31
N SER A 19 3.13 -11.35 0.25
CA SER A 19 3.62 -11.19 -1.10
C SER A 19 3.27 -9.80 -1.65
N ILE A 20 4.18 -9.19 -2.39
CA ILE A 20 4.01 -7.87 -3.01
C ILE A 20 4.16 -8.07 -4.52
N ILE A 21 3.13 -7.74 -5.28
CA ILE A 21 3.17 -7.79 -6.74
C ILE A 21 3.50 -6.39 -7.27
N GLY A 22 4.66 -6.30 -7.90
CA GLY A 22 5.26 -5.05 -8.36
C GLY A 22 6.39 -4.56 -7.46
N ALA A 23 7.61 -4.53 -8.01
CA ALA A 23 8.83 -4.04 -7.35
C ALA A 23 9.17 -2.59 -7.75
N GLY A 24 8.17 -1.80 -8.09
CA GLY A 24 8.32 -0.36 -8.33
C GLY A 24 8.73 0.39 -7.07
N GLN A 25 8.64 1.72 -7.08
CA GLN A 25 8.98 2.53 -5.91
C GLN A 25 8.09 2.17 -4.70
N THR A 26 6.77 2.12 -4.91
CA THR A 26 5.81 1.79 -3.85
C THR A 26 6.04 0.38 -3.29
N GLY A 27 6.16 -0.63 -4.16
CA GLY A 27 6.30 -2.02 -3.70
C GLY A 27 7.63 -2.30 -3.00
N ALA A 28 8.74 -1.72 -3.48
CA ALA A 28 10.04 -1.87 -2.82
C ALA A 28 10.08 -1.17 -1.45
N THR A 29 9.49 0.03 -1.34
CA THR A 29 9.39 0.75 -0.07
C THR A 29 8.48 0.00 0.91
N LEU A 30 7.36 -0.56 0.45
CA LEU A 30 6.49 -1.40 1.27
C LEU A 30 7.24 -2.63 1.81
N ALA A 31 8.02 -3.30 0.96
CA ALA A 31 8.84 -4.43 1.38
C ALA A 31 9.82 -4.04 2.49
N PHE A 32 10.49 -2.90 2.34
CA PHE A 32 11.41 -2.39 3.35
C PHE A 32 10.70 -2.03 4.69
N ILE A 33 9.54 -1.37 4.64
CA ILE A 33 8.78 -1.02 5.84
C ILE A 33 8.31 -2.27 6.58
N LEU A 34 7.76 -3.26 5.86
CA LEU A 34 7.31 -4.53 6.44
C LEU A 34 8.48 -5.32 7.05
N ALA A 35 9.64 -5.31 6.38
CA ALA A 35 10.86 -5.95 6.88
C ALA A 35 11.35 -5.28 8.17
N LYS A 36 11.50 -3.96 8.15
CA LYS A 36 11.94 -3.17 9.30
C LYS A 36 11.05 -3.36 10.53
N ASN A 37 9.74 -3.54 10.32
CA ASN A 37 8.78 -3.78 11.39
C ASN A 37 8.62 -5.27 11.75
N GLU A 38 9.40 -6.17 11.14
CA GLU A 38 9.30 -7.62 11.29
C GLU A 38 7.87 -8.19 11.14
N SER A 39 7.08 -7.56 10.27
CA SER A 39 5.65 -7.87 10.12
C SER A 39 5.42 -9.27 9.55
N ALA A 40 6.28 -9.72 8.62
CA ALA A 40 6.16 -11.00 7.92
C ALA A 40 7.45 -11.34 7.17
N ASP A 41 7.58 -12.60 6.70
CA ASP A 41 8.47 -12.94 5.60
C ASP A 41 7.88 -12.42 4.29
N ILE A 42 8.71 -11.95 3.37
CA ILE A 42 8.29 -11.14 2.23
C ILE A 42 8.70 -11.80 0.91
N VAL A 43 7.79 -11.88 -0.02
CA VAL A 43 8.08 -12.22 -1.40
C VAL A 43 7.69 -11.04 -2.29
N VAL A 44 8.62 -10.54 -3.08
CA VAL A 44 8.36 -9.47 -4.06
C VAL A 44 8.39 -10.09 -5.45
N VAL A 45 7.27 -10.00 -6.16
CA VAL A 45 7.12 -10.53 -7.52
C VAL A 45 7.07 -9.38 -8.51
N ASP A 46 7.83 -9.47 -9.59
CA ASP A 46 7.74 -8.56 -10.72
C ASP A 46 7.76 -9.34 -12.04
N ARG A 47 7.57 -8.66 -13.16
CA ARG A 47 7.58 -9.28 -14.49
C ARG A 47 8.94 -9.90 -14.81
N PRO A 48 9.00 -10.91 -15.71
CA PRO A 48 10.26 -11.61 -16.04
C PRO A 48 11.40 -10.69 -16.47
N GLN A 49 11.08 -9.61 -17.21
CA GLN A 49 12.09 -8.62 -17.68
C GLN A 49 12.74 -7.83 -16.53
N SER A 50 12.10 -7.80 -15.36
CA SER A 50 12.58 -7.12 -14.16
C SER A 50 13.16 -8.08 -13.11
N GLU A 51 13.33 -9.36 -13.42
CA GLU A 51 13.71 -10.39 -12.43
C GLU A 51 15.04 -10.06 -11.74
N SER A 52 16.06 -9.64 -12.47
CA SER A 52 17.34 -9.22 -11.88
C SER A 52 17.19 -8.02 -10.96
N THR A 53 16.36 -7.05 -11.35
CA THR A 53 16.11 -5.84 -10.56
C THR A 53 15.37 -6.16 -9.26
N VAL A 54 14.35 -7.01 -9.30
CA VAL A 54 13.60 -7.38 -8.08
C VAL A 54 14.45 -8.21 -7.12
N LYS A 55 15.29 -9.12 -7.65
CA LYS A 55 16.28 -9.86 -6.84
C LYS A 55 17.29 -8.92 -6.17
N GLY A 56 17.81 -7.95 -6.91
CA GLY A 56 18.73 -6.94 -6.37
C GLY A 56 18.09 -6.10 -5.26
N LYS A 57 16.85 -5.63 -5.44
CA LYS A 57 16.14 -4.87 -4.41
C LYS A 57 15.86 -5.71 -3.16
N ALA A 58 15.46 -6.97 -3.32
CA ALA A 58 15.24 -7.87 -2.19
C ALA A 58 16.53 -8.12 -1.39
N LEU A 59 17.66 -8.31 -2.09
CA LEU A 59 18.96 -8.47 -1.47
C LEU A 59 19.40 -7.20 -0.71
N ASP A 60 19.28 -6.04 -1.33
CA ASP A 60 19.60 -4.73 -0.73
C ASP A 60 18.82 -4.48 0.56
N ILE A 61 17.51 -4.78 0.55
CA ILE A 61 16.68 -4.73 1.76
C ILE A 61 17.16 -5.76 2.79
N GLN A 62 17.43 -7.01 2.38
CA GLN A 62 17.89 -8.08 3.28
C GLN A 62 19.21 -7.70 3.97
N GLU A 63 20.16 -7.12 3.23
CA GLU A 63 21.45 -6.67 3.76
C GLU A 63 21.33 -5.49 4.74
N SER A 64 20.25 -4.74 4.73
CA SER A 64 19.97 -3.70 5.71
C SER A 64 19.52 -4.26 7.08
N GLY A 65 19.20 -5.56 7.16
CA GLY A 65 18.73 -6.23 8.39
C GLY A 65 19.63 -6.03 9.59
N PRO A 66 20.97 -6.23 9.51
CA PRO A 66 21.86 -5.99 10.64
C PRO A 66 21.90 -4.53 11.12
N ILE A 67 21.59 -3.58 10.24
CA ILE A 67 21.58 -2.14 10.56
C ILE A 67 20.28 -1.77 11.30
N PHE A 68 19.15 -2.32 10.85
CA PHE A 68 17.82 -2.02 11.39
C PHE A 68 17.31 -3.08 12.38
N TYR A 69 18.11 -4.12 12.64
CA TYR A 69 17.83 -5.19 13.61
C TYR A 69 16.56 -6.00 13.30
N PHE A 70 16.38 -6.40 12.03
CA PHE A 70 15.30 -7.31 11.64
C PHE A 70 15.84 -8.63 11.05
N ASN A 71 15.05 -9.73 11.18
CA ASN A 71 15.42 -11.09 10.78
C ASN A 71 14.32 -11.74 9.91
N VAL A 72 13.61 -10.98 9.08
CA VAL A 72 12.63 -11.53 8.14
C VAL A 72 13.34 -12.02 6.87
N GLU A 73 12.79 -13.05 6.24
CA GLU A 73 13.24 -13.48 4.92
C GLU A 73 12.61 -12.62 3.82
N ILE A 74 13.44 -12.17 2.86
CA ILE A 74 12.99 -11.36 1.75
C ILE A 74 13.44 -11.98 0.45
N LYS A 75 12.49 -12.34 -0.42
CA LYS A 75 12.76 -12.97 -1.72
C LYS A 75 12.24 -12.12 -2.87
N GLY A 76 13.08 -11.83 -3.85
CA GLY A 76 12.69 -11.24 -5.13
C GLY A 76 12.60 -12.31 -6.22
N THR A 77 11.55 -12.30 -7.04
CA THR A 77 11.33 -13.32 -8.08
C THR A 77 10.44 -12.80 -9.21
N ALA A 78 10.42 -13.51 -10.35
CA ALA A 78 9.41 -13.35 -11.40
C ALA A 78 8.36 -14.48 -11.38
N ASP A 79 8.49 -15.44 -10.49
CA ASP A 79 7.63 -16.62 -10.41
C ASP A 79 6.52 -16.42 -9.37
N TYR A 80 5.27 -16.39 -9.84
CA TYR A 80 4.10 -16.29 -8.97
C TYR A 80 3.90 -17.51 -8.05
N SER A 81 4.46 -18.67 -8.38
CA SER A 81 4.36 -19.86 -7.51
C SER A 81 4.98 -19.62 -6.14
N GLU A 82 5.92 -18.68 -6.04
CA GLU A 82 6.54 -18.26 -4.79
C GLU A 82 5.58 -17.49 -3.85
N THR A 83 4.43 -17.05 -4.34
CA THR A 83 3.36 -16.47 -3.50
C THR A 83 2.58 -17.52 -2.72
N LYS A 84 2.85 -18.80 -2.96
CA LYS A 84 2.17 -19.91 -2.28
C LYS A 84 2.17 -19.72 -0.77
N ASP A 85 1.02 -19.99 -0.15
CA ASP A 85 0.80 -19.88 1.31
C ASP A 85 0.95 -18.46 1.87
N SER A 86 0.87 -17.40 1.05
CA SER A 86 0.81 -16.03 1.56
C SER A 86 -0.48 -15.79 2.33
N ASP A 87 -0.36 -15.12 3.47
CA ASP A 87 -1.51 -14.63 4.26
C ASP A 87 -2.13 -13.39 3.62
N ILE A 88 -1.29 -12.51 3.07
CA ILE A 88 -1.69 -11.28 2.39
C ILE A 88 -0.91 -11.15 1.09
N VAL A 89 -1.58 -10.69 0.05
CA VAL A 89 -0.93 -10.28 -1.20
C VAL A 89 -1.31 -8.85 -1.54
N VAL A 90 -0.29 -8.00 -1.69
CA VAL A 90 -0.48 -6.58 -2.01
C VAL A 90 -0.15 -6.34 -3.47
N ILE A 91 -1.10 -5.80 -4.25
CA ILE A 91 -0.91 -5.48 -5.67
C ILE A 91 -0.55 -4.00 -5.80
N THR A 92 0.70 -3.73 -6.13
CA THR A 92 1.22 -2.40 -6.46
C THR A 92 1.63 -2.31 -7.93
N ALA A 93 1.56 -3.44 -8.66
CA ALA A 93 1.89 -3.53 -10.06
C ALA A 93 0.95 -2.70 -10.92
N GLY A 94 1.51 -1.89 -11.79
CA GLY A 94 0.79 -1.01 -12.69
C GLY A 94 1.71 0.07 -13.23
N ILE A 95 1.20 0.87 -14.16
CA ILE A 95 1.90 2.03 -14.69
C ILE A 95 1.34 3.31 -14.05
N ALA A 96 2.21 4.27 -13.80
CA ALA A 96 1.79 5.62 -13.44
C ALA A 96 1.29 6.36 -14.69
N ARG A 97 0.32 7.26 -14.51
CA ARG A 97 -0.18 8.10 -15.60
C ARG A 97 0.97 8.93 -16.21
N LYS A 98 1.13 8.84 -17.52
CA LYS A 98 2.13 9.60 -18.27
C LYS A 98 1.48 10.84 -18.91
N PRO A 99 2.26 11.90 -19.20
CA PRO A 99 1.76 13.01 -20.01
C PRO A 99 1.19 12.53 -21.35
N GLY A 100 -0.01 13.01 -21.72
CA GLY A 100 -0.70 12.59 -22.94
C GLY A 100 -1.55 11.31 -22.83
N MET A 101 -1.46 10.57 -21.73
CA MET A 101 -2.28 9.39 -21.49
C MET A 101 -3.68 9.80 -20.97
N SER A 102 -4.72 9.28 -21.60
CA SER A 102 -6.08 9.45 -21.11
C SER A 102 -6.32 8.66 -19.81
N ARG A 103 -7.43 8.93 -19.12
CA ARG A 103 -7.85 8.15 -17.96
C ARG A 103 -8.22 6.71 -18.36
N ASP A 104 -8.85 6.56 -19.51
CA ASP A 104 -9.31 5.27 -20.01
C ASP A 104 -8.15 4.39 -20.43
N ASP A 105 -7.11 4.94 -21.10
CA ASP A 105 -5.89 4.20 -21.43
C ASP A 105 -5.19 3.67 -20.17
N LEU A 106 -5.15 4.48 -19.10
CA LEU A 106 -4.59 4.05 -17.83
C LEU A 106 -5.41 2.94 -17.18
N ILE A 107 -6.73 3.05 -17.20
CA ILE A 107 -7.63 2.03 -16.67
C ILE A 107 -7.42 0.73 -17.41
N GLN A 108 -7.45 0.73 -18.74
CA GLN A 108 -7.30 -0.47 -19.54
C GLN A 108 -5.97 -1.17 -19.28
N THR A 109 -4.86 -0.43 -19.32
CA THR A 109 -3.52 -1.01 -19.09
C THR A 109 -3.37 -1.60 -17.69
N ASN A 110 -3.84 -0.88 -16.67
CA ASN A 110 -3.70 -1.35 -15.30
C ASN A 110 -4.71 -2.47 -14.97
N GLU A 111 -5.86 -2.48 -15.62
CA GLU A 111 -6.83 -3.57 -15.50
C GLU A 111 -6.24 -4.90 -15.97
N GLU A 112 -5.61 -4.96 -17.13
CA GLU A 112 -4.95 -6.16 -17.64
C GLU A 112 -3.91 -6.70 -16.65
N ILE A 113 -3.09 -5.79 -16.08
CA ILE A 113 -2.05 -6.15 -15.10
C ILE A 113 -2.65 -6.70 -13.81
N VAL A 114 -3.65 -6.02 -13.26
CA VAL A 114 -4.28 -6.38 -11.98
C VAL A 114 -5.11 -7.65 -12.14
N HIS A 115 -5.83 -7.79 -13.24
CA HIS A 115 -6.62 -8.97 -13.57
C HIS A 115 -5.74 -10.22 -13.62
N TYR A 116 -4.65 -10.17 -14.41
CA TYR A 116 -3.69 -11.26 -14.50
C TYR A 116 -3.08 -11.59 -13.12
N SER A 117 -2.64 -10.57 -12.38
CA SER A 117 -2.07 -10.77 -11.05
C SER A 117 -3.05 -11.44 -10.09
N ALA A 118 -4.31 -11.01 -10.09
CA ALA A 118 -5.35 -11.60 -9.24
C ALA A 118 -5.66 -13.05 -9.58
N GLN A 119 -5.64 -13.43 -10.87
CA GLN A 119 -5.77 -14.83 -11.31
C GLN A 119 -4.60 -15.68 -10.80
N GLN A 120 -3.36 -15.19 -10.91
CA GLN A 120 -2.19 -15.90 -10.40
C GLN A 120 -2.25 -16.06 -8.87
N ILE A 121 -2.67 -15.02 -8.15
CA ILE A 121 -2.87 -15.08 -6.70
C ILE A 121 -3.93 -16.13 -6.35
N ALA A 122 -5.04 -16.17 -7.06
CA ALA A 122 -6.08 -17.16 -6.83
C ALA A 122 -5.58 -18.60 -7.03
N GLN A 123 -4.67 -18.80 -7.98
CA GLN A 123 -4.07 -20.12 -8.25
C GLN A 123 -3.09 -20.56 -7.15
N TYR A 124 -2.19 -19.67 -6.71
CA TYR A 124 -1.07 -20.05 -5.84
C TYR A 124 -1.30 -19.73 -4.35
N ALA A 125 -2.10 -18.72 -4.04
CA ALA A 125 -2.41 -18.28 -2.67
C ALA A 125 -3.93 -18.16 -2.44
N PRO A 126 -4.73 -19.22 -2.61
CA PRO A 126 -6.20 -19.19 -2.64
C PRO A 126 -6.84 -18.74 -1.32
N ASN A 127 -6.09 -18.73 -0.24
CA ASN A 127 -6.56 -18.32 1.10
C ASN A 127 -6.12 -16.90 1.49
N ALA A 128 -5.35 -16.22 0.65
CA ALA A 128 -4.83 -14.89 0.95
C ALA A 128 -5.92 -13.81 1.02
N ILE A 129 -5.60 -12.71 1.67
CA ILE A 129 -6.30 -11.43 1.52
C ILE A 129 -5.56 -10.64 0.44
N ILE A 130 -6.30 -10.08 -0.52
CA ILE A 130 -5.74 -9.19 -1.54
C ILE A 130 -5.94 -7.74 -1.13
N ILE A 131 -4.87 -6.96 -1.15
CA ILE A 131 -4.91 -5.50 -0.97
C ILE A 131 -4.42 -4.84 -2.25
N VAL A 132 -5.25 -3.99 -2.86
CA VAL A 132 -4.94 -3.31 -4.11
C VAL A 132 -4.55 -1.86 -3.83
N LEU A 133 -3.36 -1.46 -4.32
CA LEU A 133 -2.87 -0.08 -4.31
C LEU A 133 -2.83 0.52 -5.71
N THR A 134 -2.88 -0.31 -6.75
CA THR A 134 -2.81 0.13 -8.14
C THR A 134 -3.95 1.07 -8.50
N ASN A 135 -3.62 2.22 -9.10
CA ASN A 135 -4.62 3.21 -9.50
C ASN A 135 -5.15 2.98 -10.93
N PRO A 136 -6.44 3.33 -11.18
CA PRO A 136 -7.44 3.84 -10.23
C PRO A 136 -7.93 2.76 -9.26
N VAL A 137 -7.70 2.94 -7.97
CA VAL A 137 -7.84 1.86 -6.97
C VAL A 137 -9.24 1.27 -6.89
N ASP A 138 -10.29 2.09 -7.04
CA ASP A 138 -11.68 1.60 -6.97
C ASP A 138 -11.97 0.61 -8.12
N ALA A 139 -11.57 0.97 -9.37
CA ALA A 139 -11.72 0.10 -10.53
C ALA A 139 -10.83 -1.15 -10.44
N MET A 140 -9.59 -0.98 -10.02
CA MET A 140 -8.62 -2.08 -9.89
C MET A 140 -9.03 -3.07 -8.80
N THR A 141 -9.59 -2.60 -7.70
CA THR A 141 -10.12 -3.47 -6.63
C THR A 141 -11.29 -4.32 -7.15
N TYR A 142 -12.17 -3.73 -7.96
CA TYR A 142 -13.26 -4.45 -8.59
C TYR A 142 -12.74 -5.50 -9.60
N SER A 143 -11.78 -5.15 -10.45
CA SER A 143 -11.12 -6.08 -11.36
C SER A 143 -10.46 -7.25 -10.60
N ALA A 144 -9.72 -6.97 -9.53
CA ALA A 144 -9.11 -8.00 -8.71
C ALA A 144 -10.14 -8.93 -8.05
N LEU A 145 -11.28 -8.38 -7.60
CA LEU A 145 -12.37 -9.18 -7.03
C LEU A 145 -12.95 -10.15 -8.07
N VAL A 146 -13.24 -9.66 -9.27
CA VAL A 146 -13.81 -10.48 -10.36
C VAL A 146 -12.80 -11.54 -10.81
N ALA A 147 -11.54 -11.16 -11.02
CA ALA A 147 -10.50 -12.03 -11.53
C ALA A 147 -10.09 -13.13 -10.55
N SER A 148 -10.05 -12.83 -9.25
CA SER A 148 -9.68 -13.80 -8.22
C SER A 148 -10.82 -14.76 -7.86
N GLY A 149 -12.07 -14.33 -8.02
CA GLY A 149 -13.24 -15.06 -7.51
C GLY A 149 -13.29 -15.13 -5.98
N PHE A 150 -12.50 -14.34 -5.28
CA PHE A 150 -12.47 -14.34 -3.82
C PHE A 150 -13.73 -13.71 -3.22
N PRO A 151 -14.11 -14.09 -1.99
CA PRO A 151 -15.21 -13.42 -1.30
C PRO A 151 -14.85 -11.94 -1.02
N LYS A 152 -15.84 -11.04 -1.07
CA LYS A 152 -15.68 -9.59 -0.97
C LYS A 152 -14.84 -9.12 0.22
N HIS A 153 -14.95 -9.80 1.36
CA HIS A 153 -14.19 -9.44 2.57
C HIS A 153 -12.70 -9.79 2.51
N ARG A 154 -12.23 -10.43 1.42
CA ARG A 154 -10.81 -10.75 1.20
C ARG A 154 -10.19 -9.94 0.06
N VAL A 155 -10.90 -8.99 -0.53
CA VAL A 155 -10.34 -8.11 -1.57
C VAL A 155 -10.62 -6.67 -1.18
N LEU A 156 -9.57 -5.93 -0.90
CA LEU A 156 -9.62 -4.58 -0.33
C LEU A 156 -8.87 -3.61 -1.25
N GLY A 157 -9.38 -2.39 -1.39
CA GLY A 157 -8.65 -1.26 -1.96
C GLY A 157 -8.08 -0.40 -0.84
N GLN A 158 -6.79 -0.09 -0.91
CA GLN A 158 -6.16 0.79 0.06
C GLN A 158 -6.20 2.23 -0.45
N SER A 159 -6.91 3.10 0.26
CA SER A 159 -6.99 4.53 -0.06
C SER A 159 -7.37 5.40 1.14
N GLY A 160 -8.39 5.02 1.91
CA GLY A 160 -8.93 5.84 2.98
C GLY A 160 -7.93 6.18 4.09
N VAL A 161 -7.06 5.25 4.47
CA VAL A 161 -5.96 5.49 5.42
C VAL A 161 -5.01 6.55 4.87
N LEU A 162 -4.66 6.44 3.60
CA LEU A 162 -3.81 7.35 2.87
C LEU A 162 -4.39 8.77 2.80
N ASP A 163 -5.66 8.87 2.40
CA ASP A 163 -6.35 10.15 2.29
C ASP A 163 -6.55 10.80 3.66
N SER A 164 -6.83 10.00 4.69
CA SER A 164 -6.91 10.47 6.08
C SER A 164 -5.56 10.98 6.58
N ALA A 165 -4.46 10.29 6.30
CA ALA A 165 -3.12 10.73 6.68
C ALA A 165 -2.76 12.08 6.02
N ARG A 166 -3.09 12.24 4.74
CA ARG A 166 -2.91 13.51 4.01
C ARG A 166 -3.73 14.64 4.63
N TYR A 167 -5.01 14.40 4.89
CA TYR A 167 -5.91 15.33 5.52
C TYR A 167 -5.39 15.80 6.88
N LYS A 168 -4.99 14.85 7.74
CA LYS A 168 -4.39 15.14 9.05
C LYS A 168 -3.09 15.94 8.94
N THR A 169 -2.24 15.61 7.96
CA THR A 169 -0.97 16.32 7.73
C THR A 169 -1.21 17.79 7.37
N PHE A 170 -2.20 18.09 6.53
CA PHE A 170 -2.48 19.47 6.14
C PHE A 170 -3.09 20.27 7.28
N ILE A 171 -3.97 19.67 8.11
CA ILE A 171 -4.50 20.30 9.32
C ILE A 171 -3.35 20.60 10.31
N ALA A 172 -2.51 19.61 10.59
CA ALA A 172 -1.41 19.78 11.53
C ALA A 172 -0.43 20.88 11.09
N LYS A 173 -0.14 20.94 9.78
CA LYS A 173 0.72 21.98 9.20
C LYS A 173 0.11 23.38 9.33
N GLU A 174 -1.20 23.50 9.09
CA GLU A 174 -1.91 24.78 9.19
C GLU A 174 -1.91 25.31 10.63
N LEU A 175 -2.14 24.41 11.59
CA LEU A 175 -2.19 24.76 13.01
C LEU A 175 -0.81 24.81 13.69
N GLY A 176 0.26 24.35 13.04
CA GLY A 176 1.60 24.27 13.63
C GLY A 176 1.72 23.26 14.77
N ILE A 177 1.00 22.14 14.71
CA ILE A 177 0.90 21.10 15.77
C ILE A 177 1.40 19.73 15.28
N SER A 178 1.48 18.75 16.22
CA SER A 178 1.76 17.37 15.85
C SER A 178 0.60 16.74 15.08
N VAL A 179 0.90 15.87 14.11
CA VAL A 179 -0.11 15.05 13.40
C VAL A 179 -0.82 14.07 14.33
N GLU A 180 -0.20 13.72 15.46
CA GLU A 180 -0.77 12.83 16.48
C GLU A 180 -1.94 13.47 17.21
N ASP A 181 -1.98 14.81 17.30
CA ASP A 181 -3.06 15.57 17.92
C ASP A 181 -4.32 15.61 17.06
N VAL A 182 -4.22 15.29 15.76
CA VAL A 182 -5.33 15.39 14.81
C VAL A 182 -6.10 14.06 14.71
N GLN A 183 -7.34 14.08 15.10
CA GLN A 183 -8.30 12.99 14.94
C GLN A 183 -9.23 13.30 13.78
N GLY A 184 -8.92 12.76 12.61
CA GLY A 184 -9.66 13.03 11.37
C GLY A 184 -9.70 11.79 10.47
N LEU A 185 -10.78 11.67 9.69
CA LEU A 185 -11.02 10.54 8.81
C LEU A 185 -11.54 11.02 7.46
N VAL A 186 -11.12 10.33 6.40
CA VAL A 186 -11.64 10.50 5.03
C VAL A 186 -12.27 9.19 4.59
N LEU A 187 -13.48 9.24 4.11
CA LEU A 187 -14.24 8.12 3.57
C LEU A 187 -14.54 8.33 2.07
N GLY A 188 -15.24 7.38 1.46
CA GLY A 188 -15.66 7.44 0.05
C GLY A 188 -14.61 6.89 -0.91
N GLY A 189 -14.75 7.21 -2.20
CA GLY A 189 -13.84 6.79 -3.26
C GLY A 189 -12.52 7.56 -3.24
N HIS A 190 -11.49 6.98 -3.84
CA HIS A 190 -10.17 7.61 -3.93
C HIS A 190 -10.12 8.61 -5.11
N GLY A 191 -10.42 9.88 -4.85
CA GLY A 191 -10.44 10.96 -5.83
C GLY A 191 -11.50 12.02 -5.52
N ASP A 192 -12.20 12.50 -6.53
CA ASP A 192 -13.20 13.58 -6.39
C ASP A 192 -14.38 13.21 -5.48
N THR A 193 -14.64 11.91 -5.30
CA THR A 193 -15.72 11.39 -4.48
C THR A 193 -15.33 11.12 -3.03
N MET A 194 -14.10 11.47 -2.62
CA MET A 194 -13.70 11.35 -1.21
C MET A 194 -14.44 12.35 -0.32
N VAL A 195 -14.74 11.92 0.89
CA VAL A 195 -15.53 12.67 1.87
C VAL A 195 -14.74 12.81 3.17
N PRO A 196 -13.97 13.89 3.35
CA PRO A 196 -13.36 14.21 4.64
C PRO A 196 -14.45 14.54 5.67
N LEU A 197 -14.39 13.91 6.84
CA LEU A 197 -15.41 14.05 7.88
C LEU A 197 -15.12 15.26 8.78
N VAL A 198 -15.29 16.47 8.25
CA VAL A 198 -14.98 17.75 8.94
C VAL A 198 -15.72 17.88 10.29
N ASN A 199 -17.00 17.47 10.34
CA ASN A 199 -17.82 17.62 11.55
C ASN A 199 -17.38 16.73 12.72
N SER A 200 -16.69 15.62 12.44
CA SER A 200 -16.15 14.71 13.45
C SER A 200 -14.62 14.87 13.64
N THR A 201 -14.01 15.80 12.89
CA THR A 201 -12.57 16.07 13.04
C THR A 201 -12.32 16.92 14.28
N GLN A 202 -11.38 16.46 15.11
CA GLN A 202 -11.03 17.10 16.39
C GLN A 202 -9.51 17.18 16.53
N ILE A 203 -9.08 18.17 17.29
CA ILE A 203 -7.69 18.36 17.72
C ILE A 203 -7.70 18.30 19.25
N ASN A 204 -7.24 17.19 19.82
CA ASN A 204 -7.26 16.94 21.27
C ASN A 204 -8.65 17.20 21.90
N GLY A 205 -9.72 16.81 21.19
CA GLY A 205 -11.10 16.95 21.65
C GLY A 205 -11.76 18.28 21.27
N ILE A 206 -11.05 19.25 20.69
CA ILE A 206 -11.60 20.51 20.21
C ILE A 206 -12.04 20.33 18.75
N PRO A 207 -13.29 20.62 18.38
CA PRO A 207 -13.76 20.53 17.00
C PRO A 207 -12.93 21.41 16.04
N LEU A 208 -12.58 20.89 14.87
CA LEU A 208 -11.78 21.62 13.85
C LEU A 208 -12.40 22.99 13.51
N LYS A 209 -13.71 23.07 13.46
CA LYS A 209 -14.46 24.29 13.12
C LYS A 209 -14.37 25.40 14.17
N GLU A 210 -13.92 25.09 15.38
CA GLU A 210 -13.64 26.10 16.41
C GLU A 210 -12.23 26.66 16.31
N LEU A 211 -11.34 25.97 15.58
CA LEU A 211 -9.93 26.32 15.44
C LEU A 211 -9.59 26.99 14.11
N LEU A 212 -10.34 26.69 13.05
CA LEU A 212 -10.10 27.19 11.69
C LEU A 212 -11.36 27.74 11.05
N ASP A 213 -11.18 28.86 10.33
CA ASP A 213 -12.25 29.43 9.53
C ASP A 213 -12.63 28.51 8.37
N GLN A 214 -13.90 28.60 7.91
CA GLN A 214 -14.42 27.75 6.86
C GLN A 214 -13.61 27.85 5.56
N GLN A 215 -13.11 29.02 5.20
CA GLN A 215 -12.28 29.21 4.01
C GLN A 215 -10.96 28.40 4.08
N VAL A 216 -10.31 28.34 5.24
CA VAL A 216 -9.09 27.57 5.46
C VAL A 216 -9.41 26.07 5.41
N ILE A 217 -10.51 25.67 6.02
CA ILE A 217 -10.98 24.27 5.94
C ILE A 217 -11.19 23.87 4.48
N ASP A 218 -11.88 24.69 3.69
CA ASP A 218 -12.15 24.40 2.27
C ASP A 218 -10.87 24.27 1.43
N GLN A 219 -9.85 25.08 1.71
CA GLN A 219 -8.52 24.96 1.10
C GLN A 219 -7.83 23.64 1.46
N ILE A 220 -7.91 23.23 2.73
CA ILE A 220 -7.37 21.93 3.18
C ILE A 220 -8.09 20.77 2.48
N LEU A 221 -9.41 20.85 2.36
CA LEU A 221 -10.21 19.82 1.67
C LEU A 221 -9.84 19.70 0.19
N ASP A 222 -9.72 20.84 -0.50
CA ASP A 222 -9.32 20.88 -1.92
C ASP A 222 -7.91 20.29 -2.10
N ARG A 223 -6.97 20.71 -1.28
CA ARG A 223 -5.59 20.17 -1.32
C ARG A 223 -5.53 18.69 -0.98
N THR A 224 -6.37 18.21 -0.06
CA THR A 224 -6.47 16.79 0.28
C THR A 224 -6.88 15.96 -0.95
N ARG A 225 -7.89 16.42 -1.71
CA ARG A 225 -8.33 15.77 -2.95
C ARG A 225 -7.25 15.79 -4.04
N LYS A 226 -6.52 16.88 -4.17
CA LYS A 226 -5.50 17.09 -5.20
C LYS A 226 -4.10 16.61 -4.84
N GLY A 227 -3.86 16.21 -3.61
CA GLY A 227 -2.51 15.90 -3.11
C GLY A 227 -1.78 14.78 -3.85
N GLY A 228 -2.49 13.81 -4.44
CA GLY A 228 -1.88 12.82 -5.32
C GLY A 228 -1.32 13.44 -6.61
N ALA A 229 -2.07 14.34 -7.21
CA ALA A 229 -1.63 15.07 -8.41
C ALA A 229 -0.47 16.03 -8.08
N GLU A 230 -0.49 16.69 -6.92
CA GLU A 230 0.61 17.55 -6.42
C GLU A 230 1.92 16.77 -6.36
N ILE A 231 1.92 15.57 -5.79
CA ILE A 231 3.12 14.70 -5.70
C ILE A 231 3.60 14.31 -7.10
N VAL A 232 2.70 13.89 -7.99
CA VAL A 232 3.06 13.51 -9.37
C VAL A 232 3.65 14.69 -10.14
N GLN A 233 3.11 15.89 -9.96
CA GLN A 233 3.62 17.09 -10.60
C GLN A 233 5.05 17.43 -10.13
N LEU A 234 5.34 17.26 -8.84
CA LEU A 234 6.63 17.58 -8.25
C LEU A 234 7.70 16.51 -8.54
N LEU A 235 7.32 15.23 -8.51
CA LEU A 235 8.27 14.11 -8.65
C LEU A 235 8.36 13.55 -10.07
N GLY A 236 7.41 13.85 -10.94
CA GLY A 236 7.25 13.17 -12.23
C GLY A 236 6.79 11.71 -12.12
N ASN A 237 6.59 11.20 -10.92
CA ASN A 237 6.19 9.83 -10.59
C ASN A 237 5.17 9.81 -9.45
N GLY A 238 4.55 8.63 -9.24
CA GLY A 238 3.69 8.39 -8.08
C GLY A 238 4.46 8.38 -6.75
N SER A 239 3.71 8.33 -5.65
CA SER A 239 4.26 8.31 -4.29
C SER A 239 5.17 7.10 -4.05
N ALA A 240 6.38 7.37 -3.52
CA ALA A 240 7.36 6.34 -3.17
C ALA A 240 7.36 5.99 -1.67
N TYR A 241 6.91 6.88 -0.82
CA TYR A 241 7.05 6.75 0.65
C TYR A 241 5.71 6.71 1.36
N TYR A 242 4.85 7.66 1.08
CA TYR A 242 3.56 7.85 1.73
C TYR A 242 2.55 6.74 1.39
N ALA A 243 2.46 6.29 0.14
CA ALA A 243 1.52 5.24 -0.25
C ALA A 243 1.85 3.86 0.35
N PRO A 244 3.12 3.47 0.51
CA PRO A 244 3.47 2.22 1.17
C PRO A 244 3.53 2.29 2.70
N ALA A 245 3.48 3.46 3.31
CA ALA A 245 3.50 3.61 4.76
C ALA A 245 2.17 3.22 5.40
#